data_ae2773d7371e233647a5be7ac3b1708c
#
_entry.id   ae2773d7371e233647a5be7ac3b1708c
#
_cell.length_a   1.000
_cell.length_b   1.000
_cell.length_c   1.000
_cell.angle_alpha   90.00
_cell.angle_beta   90.00
_cell.angle_gamma   90.00
#
_symmetry.space_group_name_H-M   'P 1'
#
loop_
_entity.id
_entity.type
_entity.pdbx_description
1 polymer ?
#
loop_
_entity_poly.entity_id
_entity_poly.type
_entity_poly.pdbx_seq_one_letter_code
_entity_poly.pdbx_strand_id
1 'polypeptide(L)'
;MRASPHCLLALTAACCNAPALAAPGDPIALADGVTLDPILALKVRYETVEEDRPLEPADALTARVQAGFELASGAFSLLVEGEATTELTDNFNNTIPGNGRTGFSVVADPENLELNRAQIAWRDGASSVTLGRQRIILDDARFVGNVVWRQNEQTYDAVRGQTAIGPVRLDATYASAVQTVFGADSPNFRFSGDLVFLNAGVKLPRGEVTGFAYLLDFDTRLNASSNTFGAKAAFRLPVGPVTLNAKATLATQSDTGGNPVGYTARYLQGDLGATWADFLLGAGVEQLGSDGGRAGFQTPLATLFAFNGWADLFLRTPDAGLTDTFARAGKKFAVKGLGTVDLLAVYHRFDSDFGSQRYGDEIDLSAGLAVGRASFLARFASYRADGFAVDTRKFWLQTEIAF
;
A
#
# COMPACT_ATOMS: atom_id res chain seq x y z
N MET A 1 -6.75 19.89 12.02
CA MET A 1 -5.96 19.97 10.75
C MET A 1 -6.32 18.79 9.87
N ARG A 2 -6.63 19.05 8.62
CA ARG A 2 -7.15 18.01 7.71
C ARG A 2 -6.01 17.10 7.29
N ALA A 3 -6.15 15.80 7.56
CA ALA A 3 -5.32 14.78 6.95
C ALA A 3 -5.46 14.84 5.42
N SER A 4 -4.36 14.75 4.70
CA SER A 4 -4.35 14.67 3.24
C SER A 4 -5.11 13.42 2.79
N PRO A 5 -6.01 13.53 1.81
CA PRO A 5 -6.75 12.40 1.29
C PRO A 5 -5.90 11.68 0.25
N HIS A 6 -5.15 10.69 0.69
CA HIS A 6 -4.58 9.72 -0.24
C HIS A 6 -5.27 8.39 -0.01
N CYS A 7 -6.10 8.01 -0.99
CA CYS A 7 -6.76 6.71 -1.14
C CYS A 7 -7.66 6.24 0.01
N LEU A 8 -8.57 7.11 0.46
CA LEU A 8 -9.82 6.65 1.07
C LEU A 8 -10.93 7.57 0.57
N LEU A 9 -11.98 7.00 0.03
CA LEU A 9 -13.19 7.72 -0.36
C LEU A 9 -13.73 8.48 0.86
N ALA A 10 -13.61 9.80 0.88
CA ALA A 10 -14.33 10.64 1.81
C ALA A 10 -15.77 10.82 1.30
N LEU A 11 -16.74 10.16 1.92
CA LEU A 11 -18.14 10.51 1.81
C LEU A 11 -18.41 11.76 2.67
N THR A 12 -18.79 12.85 2.02
CA THR A 12 -19.42 13.97 2.70
C THR A 12 -20.95 13.73 2.75
N ALA A 13 -21.47 13.42 3.95
CA ALA A 13 -22.90 13.45 4.21
C ALA A 13 -23.29 14.80 4.82
N ALA A 14 -24.34 15.43 4.29
CA ALA A 14 -24.94 16.65 4.81
C ALA A 14 -25.78 16.34 6.06
N CYS A 15 -25.60 17.15 7.11
CA CYS A 15 -26.21 17.02 8.42
C CYS A 15 -27.69 17.37 8.43
N CYS A 16 -28.52 16.50 9.04
CA CYS A 16 -29.75 16.87 9.72
C CYS A 16 -29.54 16.69 11.22
N ASN A 17 -29.73 17.75 11.99
CA ASN A 17 -29.58 17.75 13.46
C ASN A 17 -30.73 16.99 14.11
N ALA A 18 -30.47 15.78 14.57
CA ALA A 18 -31.16 15.12 15.70
C ALA A 18 -30.07 14.68 16.68
N PRO A 19 -30.31 14.60 17.98
CA PRO A 19 -29.36 14.02 18.92
C PRO A 19 -29.19 12.56 18.53
N ALA A 20 -28.16 12.27 17.78
CA ALA A 20 -27.85 10.93 17.35
C ALA A 20 -27.37 10.14 18.55
N LEU A 21 -28.04 9.02 18.85
CA LEU A 21 -27.39 7.92 19.54
C LEU A 21 -26.10 7.64 18.79
N ALA A 22 -24.94 7.63 19.51
CA ALA A 22 -23.65 7.37 18.91
C ALA A 22 -23.75 6.10 18.05
N ALA A 23 -23.43 6.22 16.76
CA ALA A 23 -23.43 5.06 15.89
C ALA A 23 -22.22 4.18 16.27
N PRO A 24 -22.26 2.85 16.03
CA PRO A 24 -21.10 2.00 16.26
C PRO A 24 -19.84 2.60 15.59
N GLY A 25 -18.76 2.79 16.36
CA GLY A 25 -17.52 3.44 15.90
C GLY A 25 -17.49 4.97 16.01
N ASP A 26 -18.52 5.63 16.55
CA ASP A 26 -18.44 7.05 16.86
C ASP A 26 -17.67 7.27 18.19
N PRO A 27 -16.84 8.33 18.30
CA PRO A 27 -16.12 8.63 19.54
C PRO A 27 -17.06 8.85 20.72
N ILE A 28 -16.74 8.23 21.86
CA ILE A 28 -17.49 8.29 23.11
C ILE A 28 -16.79 9.29 24.04
N ALA A 29 -17.47 10.32 24.48
CA ALA A 29 -16.97 11.21 25.53
C ALA A 29 -17.02 10.49 26.88
N LEU A 30 -15.86 10.26 27.51
CA LEU A 30 -15.75 9.63 28.84
C LEU A 30 -15.74 10.67 29.96
N ALA A 31 -15.10 11.82 29.72
CA ALA A 31 -15.01 12.95 30.63
C ALA A 31 -14.70 14.23 29.83
N ASP A 32 -14.64 15.39 30.51
CA ASP A 32 -14.24 16.63 29.85
C ASP A 32 -12.86 16.51 29.23
N GLY A 33 -12.80 16.65 27.91
CA GLY A 33 -11.55 16.54 27.13
C GLY A 33 -10.99 15.13 26.98
N VAL A 34 -11.73 14.07 27.39
CA VAL A 34 -11.33 12.66 27.21
C VAL A 34 -12.31 11.94 26.29
N THR A 35 -11.83 11.39 25.19
CA THR A 35 -12.63 10.61 24.23
C THR A 35 -12.07 9.21 24.03
N LEU A 36 -12.96 8.25 23.88
CA LEU A 36 -12.66 6.88 23.43
C LEU A 36 -13.24 6.68 22.04
N ASP A 37 -12.41 6.35 21.07
CA ASP A 37 -12.81 6.03 19.71
C ASP A 37 -12.67 4.51 19.47
N PRO A 38 -13.78 3.74 19.43
CA PRO A 38 -13.73 2.30 19.15
C PRO A 38 -13.31 2.05 17.71
N ILE A 39 -12.48 1.04 17.50
CA ILE A 39 -12.02 0.59 16.18
C ILE A 39 -12.58 -0.81 15.94
N LEU A 40 -13.32 -0.98 14.85
CA LEU A 40 -13.80 -2.28 14.39
C LEU A 40 -13.85 -2.29 12.87
N ALA A 41 -13.12 -3.22 12.24
CA ALA A 41 -13.18 -3.45 10.80
C ALA A 41 -13.23 -4.94 10.50
N LEU A 42 -14.07 -5.32 9.54
CA LEU A 42 -14.20 -6.68 9.01
C LEU A 42 -13.90 -6.66 7.52
N LYS A 43 -13.03 -7.56 7.06
CA LYS A 43 -12.73 -7.78 5.65
C LYS A 43 -12.91 -9.26 5.34
N VAL A 44 -13.73 -9.57 4.34
CA VAL A 44 -13.86 -10.93 3.78
C VAL A 44 -13.40 -10.86 2.32
N ARG A 45 -12.53 -11.80 1.94
CA ARG A 45 -11.96 -11.88 0.60
C ARG A 45 -12.02 -13.30 0.08
N TYR A 46 -12.45 -13.42 -1.16
CA TYR A 46 -12.26 -14.57 -2.03
C TYR A 46 -11.20 -14.22 -3.07
N GLU A 47 -10.20 -15.09 -3.24
CA GLU A 47 -9.11 -14.92 -4.22
C GLU A 47 -8.85 -16.24 -4.92
N THR A 48 -8.82 -16.22 -6.28
CA THR A 48 -8.36 -17.37 -7.07
C THR A 48 -7.04 -17.01 -7.76
N VAL A 49 -6.14 -17.99 -7.88
CA VAL A 49 -4.88 -17.87 -8.61
C VAL A 49 -4.70 -19.10 -9.48
N GLU A 50 -4.63 -18.87 -10.79
CA GLU A 50 -4.31 -19.88 -11.81
C GLU A 50 -2.97 -19.54 -12.46
N GLU A 51 -2.05 -20.49 -12.49
CA GLU A 51 -0.72 -20.32 -13.08
C GLU A 51 -0.47 -21.44 -14.08
N ASP A 52 0.15 -21.15 -15.24
CA ASP A 52 0.56 -22.17 -16.20
C ASP A 52 1.84 -22.90 -15.74
N ARG A 53 1.68 -23.65 -14.66
CA ARG A 53 2.70 -24.51 -14.05
C ARG A 53 2.01 -25.71 -13.36
N PRO A 54 2.73 -26.78 -13.01
CA PRO A 54 2.14 -27.99 -12.40
C PRO A 54 1.76 -27.77 -10.93
N LEU A 55 0.96 -26.73 -10.65
CA LEU A 55 0.31 -26.46 -9.37
C LEU A 55 -1.21 -26.50 -9.56
N GLU A 56 -1.92 -26.93 -8.53
CA GLU A 56 -3.37 -26.76 -8.48
C GLU A 56 -3.71 -25.27 -8.31
N PRO A 57 -4.76 -24.77 -8.96
CA PRO A 57 -5.23 -23.41 -8.75
C PRO A 57 -5.54 -23.15 -7.26
N ALA A 58 -5.21 -21.96 -6.79
CA ALA A 58 -5.64 -21.52 -5.47
C ALA A 58 -7.10 -21.07 -5.48
N ASP A 59 -7.80 -21.38 -4.38
CA ASP A 59 -9.21 -21.04 -4.14
C ASP A 59 -9.38 -20.65 -2.66
N ALA A 60 -8.97 -19.41 -2.35
CA ALA A 60 -8.82 -18.91 -1.00
C ALA A 60 -10.02 -18.05 -0.58
N LEU A 61 -10.72 -18.45 0.46
CA LEU A 61 -11.68 -17.60 1.17
C LEU A 61 -11.11 -17.30 2.55
N THR A 62 -10.85 -16.02 2.83
CA THR A 62 -10.24 -15.56 4.08
C THR A 62 -11.05 -14.44 4.71
N ALA A 63 -10.97 -14.30 6.03
CA ALA A 63 -11.60 -13.22 6.77
C ALA A 63 -10.62 -12.58 7.75
N ARG A 64 -10.70 -11.25 7.89
CA ARG A 64 -9.93 -10.47 8.85
C ARG A 64 -10.86 -9.65 9.73
N VAL A 65 -10.55 -9.60 11.01
CA VAL A 65 -11.13 -8.63 11.97
C VAL A 65 -10.00 -7.80 12.54
N GLN A 66 -10.16 -6.48 12.51
CA GLN A 66 -9.37 -5.54 13.31
C GLN A 66 -10.27 -4.96 14.39
N ALA A 67 -9.82 -4.99 15.64
CA ALA A 67 -10.56 -4.47 16.79
C ALA A 67 -9.63 -3.76 17.77
N GLY A 68 -10.07 -2.61 18.30
CA GLY A 68 -9.26 -1.83 19.20
C GLY A 68 -9.95 -0.54 19.63
N PHE A 69 -9.14 0.41 20.10
CA PHE A 69 -9.60 1.74 20.48
C PHE A 69 -8.47 2.77 20.41
N GLU A 70 -8.85 4.03 20.24
CA GLU A 70 -8.00 5.18 20.53
C GLU A 70 -8.59 5.97 21.70
N LEU A 71 -7.80 6.14 22.78
CA LEU A 71 -8.13 7.01 23.92
C LEU A 71 -7.37 8.33 23.73
N ALA A 72 -8.07 9.45 23.63
CA ALA A 72 -7.47 10.76 23.46
C ALA A 72 -7.79 11.69 24.63
N SER A 73 -6.79 12.45 25.08
CA SER A 73 -6.91 13.48 26.13
C SER A 73 -5.96 14.64 25.83
N GLY A 74 -6.51 15.82 25.57
CA GLY A 74 -5.73 16.99 25.20
C GLY A 74 -4.88 16.75 23.96
N ALA A 75 -3.56 16.92 24.10
CA ALA A 75 -2.59 16.72 23.01
C ALA A 75 -2.15 15.25 22.84
N PHE A 76 -2.53 14.36 23.76
CA PHE A 76 -2.06 12.97 23.76
C PHE A 76 -3.13 11.98 23.34
N SER A 77 -2.73 10.91 22.66
CA SER A 77 -3.59 9.74 22.44
C SER A 77 -2.82 8.43 22.62
N LEU A 78 -3.54 7.40 23.04
CA LEU A 78 -3.11 6.01 23.13
C LEU A 78 -4.01 5.18 22.21
N LEU A 79 -3.42 4.48 21.25
CA LEU A 79 -4.13 3.57 20.35
C LEU A 79 -3.64 2.15 20.57
N VAL A 80 -4.59 1.22 20.71
CA VAL A 80 -4.31 -0.23 20.76
C VAL A 80 -5.30 -0.93 19.82
N GLU A 81 -4.78 -1.77 18.92
CA GLU A 81 -5.56 -2.51 17.93
C GLU A 81 -4.96 -3.90 17.73
N GLY A 82 -5.79 -4.92 17.84
CA GLY A 82 -5.46 -6.28 17.43
C GLY A 82 -5.99 -6.58 16.04
N GLU A 83 -5.35 -7.52 15.37
CA GLU A 83 -5.74 -8.06 14.07
C GLU A 83 -5.81 -9.58 14.16
N ALA A 84 -6.91 -10.17 13.65
CA ALA A 84 -7.09 -11.61 13.52
C ALA A 84 -7.49 -11.95 12.10
N THR A 85 -6.76 -12.86 11.47
CA THR A 85 -7.04 -13.41 10.13
C THR A 85 -7.31 -14.91 10.23
N THR A 86 -8.31 -15.39 9.53
CA THR A 86 -8.63 -16.81 9.46
C THR A 86 -8.84 -17.28 8.02
N GLU A 87 -8.43 -18.50 7.75
CA GLU A 87 -8.68 -19.24 6.51
C GLU A 87 -10.04 -19.95 6.62
N LEU A 88 -10.94 -19.71 5.66
CA LEU A 88 -12.26 -20.36 5.59
C LEU A 88 -12.29 -21.50 4.57
N THR A 89 -11.25 -21.58 3.71
CA THR A 89 -10.96 -22.70 2.81
C THR A 89 -9.49 -23.08 2.95
N ASP A 90 -9.10 -24.28 2.48
CA ASP A 90 -7.74 -24.80 2.56
C ASP A 90 -7.13 -25.19 1.20
N ASN A 91 -7.73 -24.72 0.10
CA ASN A 91 -7.30 -25.00 -1.27
C ASN A 91 -6.35 -23.92 -1.79
N PHE A 92 -5.36 -23.53 -1.01
CA PHE A 92 -4.32 -22.58 -1.39
C PHE A 92 -3.07 -22.74 -0.52
N ASN A 93 -1.93 -22.29 -1.05
CA ASN A 93 -0.69 -22.20 -0.28
C ASN A 93 -0.62 -20.80 0.36
N ASN A 94 -0.59 -20.74 1.69
CA ASN A 94 -0.54 -19.47 2.43
C ASN A 94 0.89 -18.97 2.69
N THR A 95 1.88 -19.59 2.07
CA THR A 95 3.32 -19.34 2.20
C THR A 95 4.03 -20.10 3.30
N ILE A 96 4.59 -19.53 4.37
CA ILE A 96 5.65 -20.15 5.18
C ILE A 96 5.35 -20.05 6.67
N PRO A 97 5.61 -21.10 7.42
CA PRO A 97 5.92 -22.49 7.07
C PRO A 97 4.76 -23.12 6.36
N GLY A 98 3.66 -22.41 6.38
CA GLY A 98 2.47 -22.65 5.63
C GLY A 98 1.51 -23.63 6.26
N ASN A 99 0.36 -23.68 5.61
CA ASN A 99 -0.67 -24.67 5.86
C ASN A 99 -0.30 -26.05 5.25
N GLY A 100 0.90 -26.21 4.73
CA GLY A 100 1.38 -27.45 4.10
C GLY A 100 0.84 -27.69 2.68
N ARG A 101 0.10 -26.76 2.10
CA ARG A 101 -0.56 -26.87 0.78
C ARG A 101 0.37 -26.47 -0.37
N THR A 102 1.61 -26.94 -0.38
CA THR A 102 2.63 -26.58 -1.37
C THR A 102 2.31 -27.01 -2.81
N GLY A 103 1.30 -27.85 -3.02
CA GLY A 103 0.80 -28.22 -4.36
C GLY A 103 -0.13 -27.20 -4.99
N PHE A 104 -0.54 -26.16 -4.26
CA PHE A 104 -1.41 -25.09 -4.75
C PHE A 104 -0.63 -23.81 -5.04
N SER A 105 -1.19 -22.95 -5.91
CA SER A 105 -0.73 -21.58 -6.09
C SER A 105 -0.83 -20.75 -4.81
N VAL A 106 -0.02 -19.69 -4.72
CA VAL A 106 0.14 -18.93 -3.47
C VAL A 106 -0.89 -17.80 -3.34
N VAL A 107 -1.55 -17.75 -2.17
CA VAL A 107 -2.27 -16.59 -1.65
C VAL A 107 -1.71 -16.26 -0.27
N ALA A 108 -0.96 -15.17 -0.16
CA ALA A 108 -0.20 -14.80 1.04
C ALA A 108 -1.08 -14.14 2.13
N ASP A 109 -2.15 -14.81 2.53
CA ASP A 109 -3.08 -14.39 3.58
C ASP A 109 -3.20 -15.47 4.68
N PRO A 110 -2.11 -15.77 5.42
CA PRO A 110 -2.10 -16.83 6.44
C PRO A 110 -2.98 -16.47 7.64
N GLU A 111 -3.42 -17.50 8.38
CA GLU A 111 -3.99 -17.31 9.71
C GLU A 111 -3.02 -16.55 10.61
N ASN A 112 -3.57 -15.61 11.36
CA ASN A 112 -2.78 -14.77 12.25
C ASN A 112 -3.62 -14.22 13.38
N LEU A 113 -3.00 -14.01 14.54
CA LEU A 113 -3.53 -13.23 15.64
C LEU A 113 -2.37 -12.39 16.21
N GLU A 114 -2.45 -11.09 16.04
CA GLU A 114 -1.38 -10.20 16.47
C GLU A 114 -1.86 -8.88 17.03
N LEU A 115 -0.93 -8.21 17.74
CA LEU A 115 -1.07 -6.81 18.08
C LEU A 115 -0.65 -6.00 16.85
N ASN A 116 -1.64 -5.49 16.09
CA ASN A 116 -1.40 -4.75 14.86
C ASN A 116 -0.83 -3.35 15.13
N ARG A 117 -1.45 -2.60 16.07
CA ARG A 117 -0.97 -1.28 16.48
C ARG A 117 -1.00 -1.12 18.00
N ALA A 118 0.06 -0.50 18.54
CA ALA A 118 0.16 -0.10 19.95
C ALA A 118 1.04 1.14 20.02
N GLN A 119 0.46 2.31 20.10
CA GLN A 119 1.18 3.57 19.97
C GLN A 119 0.66 4.66 20.91
N ILE A 120 1.58 5.52 21.34
CA ILE A 120 1.26 6.79 21.99
C ILE A 120 1.62 7.90 21.01
N ALA A 121 0.74 8.88 20.86
CA ALA A 121 0.99 10.06 20.04
C ALA A 121 0.78 11.34 20.85
N TRP A 122 1.64 12.31 20.58
CA TRP A 122 1.48 13.71 20.96
C TRP A 122 1.24 14.53 19.70
N ARG A 123 0.27 15.45 19.75
CA ARG A 123 -0.07 16.34 18.64
C ARG A 123 -0.29 17.76 19.16
N ASP A 124 0.40 18.71 18.53
CA ASP A 124 0.21 20.15 18.80
C ASP A 124 0.31 20.94 17.48
N GLY A 125 -0.80 21.54 17.10
CA GLY A 125 -0.91 22.26 15.83
C GLY A 125 -0.54 21.39 14.62
N ALA A 126 0.54 21.77 13.94
CA ALA A 126 1.04 21.05 12.76
C ALA A 126 2.10 19.99 13.10
N SER A 127 2.44 19.86 14.39
CA SER A 127 3.50 18.95 14.85
C SER A 127 2.92 17.72 15.52
N SER A 128 3.56 16.58 15.34
CA SER A 128 3.22 15.34 16.06
C SER A 128 4.45 14.48 16.26
N VAL A 129 4.42 13.70 17.34
CA VAL A 129 5.37 12.62 17.60
C VAL A 129 4.57 11.38 17.94
N THR A 130 4.87 10.27 17.29
CA THR A 130 4.24 8.96 17.53
C THR A 130 5.31 7.93 17.88
N LEU A 131 5.11 7.21 18.98
CA LEU A 131 6.00 6.16 19.46
C LEU A 131 5.24 4.85 19.60
N GLY A 132 5.84 3.74 19.14
CA GLY A 132 5.31 2.40 19.26
C GLY A 132 5.01 1.75 17.92
N ARG A 133 4.27 0.64 17.95
CA ARG A 133 3.85 -0.08 16.75
C ARG A 133 2.78 0.71 16.02
N GLN A 134 3.10 1.13 14.81
CA GLN A 134 2.28 2.07 14.04
C GLN A 134 2.25 1.73 12.56
N ARG A 135 1.19 2.16 11.90
CA ARG A 135 1.06 2.14 10.45
C ARG A 135 1.82 3.32 9.86
N ILE A 136 2.72 3.08 8.92
CA ILE A 136 3.46 4.12 8.21
C ILE A 136 3.20 3.99 6.71
N ILE A 137 2.69 5.06 6.13
CA ILE A 137 2.48 5.19 4.69
C ILE A 137 3.13 6.51 4.28
N LEU A 138 4.11 6.44 3.40
CA LEU A 138 4.78 7.62 2.86
C LEU A 138 4.36 7.83 1.41
N ASP A 139 3.87 9.02 1.13
CA ASP A 139 3.39 9.44 -0.20
C ASP A 139 2.33 8.51 -0.79
N ASP A 140 2.66 7.79 -1.88
CA ASP A 140 1.80 6.83 -2.56
C ASP A 140 2.10 5.37 -2.20
N ALA A 141 2.87 5.14 -1.13
CA ALA A 141 3.30 3.83 -0.66
C ALA A 141 4.23 3.06 -1.64
N ARG A 142 4.83 3.75 -2.63
CA ARG A 142 5.73 3.10 -3.59
C ARG A 142 7.04 2.62 -2.96
N PHE A 143 7.50 3.26 -1.89
CA PHE A 143 8.72 2.89 -1.17
C PHE A 143 8.44 2.39 0.25
N VAL A 144 7.52 3.03 0.97
CA VAL A 144 7.15 2.69 2.34
C VAL A 144 5.62 2.71 2.46
N GLY A 145 5.03 1.57 2.77
CA GLY A 145 3.59 1.39 2.89
C GLY A 145 3.20 0.36 3.94
N ASN A 146 1.91 0.11 4.08
CA ASN A 146 1.34 -0.82 5.06
C ASN A 146 0.78 -2.11 4.44
N VAL A 147 0.94 -2.31 3.15
CA VAL A 147 0.46 -3.48 2.40
C VAL A 147 -1.02 -3.80 2.67
N VAL A 148 -1.85 -2.76 2.76
CA VAL A 148 -3.28 -2.85 3.13
C VAL A 148 -4.11 -3.79 2.22
N TRP A 149 -3.55 -4.16 1.08
CA TRP A 149 -4.18 -5.11 0.17
C TRP A 149 -4.33 -6.50 0.82
N ARG A 150 -3.32 -7.00 1.51
CA ARG A 150 -3.35 -8.33 2.15
C ARG A 150 -4.29 -8.34 3.37
N GLN A 151 -4.58 -9.53 3.90
CA GLN A 151 -5.39 -9.65 5.11
C GLN A 151 -4.60 -9.13 6.31
N ASN A 152 -3.34 -9.55 6.49
CA ASN A 152 -2.47 -9.00 7.51
C ASN A 152 -1.80 -7.72 7.00
N GLU A 153 -1.64 -6.72 7.87
CA GLU A 153 -1.01 -5.44 7.53
C GLU A 153 0.49 -5.44 7.84
N GLN A 154 1.23 -4.59 7.12
CA GLN A 154 2.59 -4.24 7.46
C GLN A 154 2.58 -3.06 8.42
N THR A 155 3.21 -3.22 9.61
CA THR A 155 3.36 -2.17 10.62
C THR A 155 4.80 -2.04 11.09
N TYR A 156 5.12 -0.96 11.80
CA TYR A 156 6.48 -0.59 12.16
C TYR A 156 6.61 -0.30 13.65
N ASP A 157 7.59 -0.90 14.31
CA ASP A 157 7.99 -0.54 15.67
C ASP A 157 8.91 0.69 15.57
N ALA A 158 8.38 1.89 15.81
CA ALA A 158 9.02 3.13 15.37
C ALA A 158 8.78 4.32 16.31
N VAL A 159 9.65 5.33 16.15
CA VAL A 159 9.38 6.71 16.53
C VAL A 159 9.31 7.57 15.27
N ARG A 160 8.24 8.35 15.13
CA ARG A 160 7.98 9.21 13.98
C ARG A 160 7.66 10.63 14.43
N GLY A 161 8.38 11.60 13.90
CA GLY A 161 8.15 13.03 14.08
C GLY A 161 7.67 13.67 12.78
N GLN A 162 6.62 14.48 12.86
CA GLN A 162 6.07 15.21 11.72
C GLN A 162 5.84 16.66 12.10
N THR A 163 6.13 17.60 11.18
CA THR A 163 5.81 19.01 11.37
C THR A 163 5.61 19.72 10.04
N ALA A 164 4.94 20.88 10.09
CA ALA A 164 4.81 21.79 8.95
C ALA A 164 5.11 23.22 9.37
N ILE A 165 5.99 23.86 8.62
CA ILE A 165 6.43 25.27 8.81
C ILE A 165 6.15 26.01 7.50
N GLY A 166 5.07 26.80 7.47
CA GLY A 166 4.60 27.42 6.25
C GLY A 166 4.31 26.38 5.15
N PRO A 167 4.89 26.46 3.94
CA PRO A 167 4.69 25.49 2.88
C PRO A 167 5.52 24.21 3.04
N VAL A 168 6.49 24.19 3.95
CA VAL A 168 7.42 23.06 4.15
C VAL A 168 6.81 22.05 5.09
N ARG A 169 6.82 20.77 4.71
CA ARG A 169 6.46 19.62 5.54
C ARG A 169 7.67 18.73 5.75
N LEU A 170 7.89 18.31 6.98
CA LEU A 170 8.96 17.42 7.37
C LEU A 170 8.35 16.18 8.04
N ASP A 171 8.88 15.03 7.70
CA ASP A 171 8.52 13.74 8.28
C ASP A 171 9.81 12.95 8.47
N ALA A 172 10.10 12.56 9.69
CA ALA A 172 11.27 11.78 10.05
C ALA A 172 10.85 10.60 10.91
N THR A 173 11.27 9.40 10.51
CA THR A 173 10.98 8.16 11.21
C THR A 173 12.27 7.35 11.42
N TYR A 174 12.41 6.82 12.61
CA TYR A 174 13.31 5.71 12.90
C TYR A 174 12.47 4.50 13.31
N ALA A 175 12.66 3.37 12.62
CA ALA A 175 12.02 2.10 12.95
C ALA A 175 13.08 1.03 13.24
N SER A 176 12.89 0.29 14.34
CA SER A 176 13.74 -0.84 14.72
C SER A 176 13.26 -2.18 14.17
N ALA A 177 12.03 -2.22 13.66
CA ALA A 177 11.48 -3.41 13.03
C ALA A 177 10.26 -3.10 12.15
N VAL A 178 10.02 -4.02 11.22
CA VAL A 178 8.82 -4.11 10.40
C VAL A 178 8.12 -5.42 10.72
N GLN A 179 6.85 -5.37 11.12
CA GLN A 179 5.97 -6.54 11.17
C GLN A 179 5.43 -6.75 9.75
N THR A 180 5.48 -7.97 9.25
CA THR A 180 5.14 -8.25 7.86
C THR A 180 3.75 -8.87 7.73
N VAL A 181 3.28 -9.01 6.52
CA VAL A 181 1.98 -9.63 6.20
C VAL A 181 1.96 -11.17 6.38
N PHE A 182 3.11 -11.80 6.66
CA PHE A 182 3.23 -13.26 6.71
C PHE A 182 2.75 -13.90 8.00
N GLY A 183 2.31 -13.07 8.98
CA GLY A 183 1.77 -13.55 10.25
C GLY A 183 2.83 -14.00 11.25
N ALA A 184 2.44 -14.07 12.53
CA ALA A 184 3.33 -14.29 13.68
C ALA A 184 4.07 -15.65 13.67
N ASP A 185 3.49 -16.67 13.03
CA ASP A 185 4.06 -18.02 12.95
C ASP A 185 5.09 -18.18 11.81
N SER A 186 5.23 -17.19 10.95
CA SER A 186 6.19 -17.22 9.86
C SER A 186 7.61 -16.86 10.33
N PRO A 187 8.67 -17.51 9.82
CA PRO A 187 10.04 -17.05 10.05
C PRO A 187 10.29 -15.66 9.47
N ASN A 188 9.44 -15.20 8.56
CA ASN A 188 9.48 -13.86 7.96
C ASN A 188 8.50 -12.88 8.60
N PHE A 189 7.93 -13.19 9.78
CA PHE A 189 6.94 -12.35 10.45
C PHE A 189 7.46 -10.94 10.78
N ARG A 190 8.78 -10.82 10.98
CA ARG A 190 9.42 -9.58 11.40
C ARG A 190 10.79 -9.42 10.76
N PHE A 191 11.07 -8.23 10.25
CA PHE A 191 12.42 -7.82 9.85
C PHE A 191 12.91 -6.75 10.81
N SER A 192 14.00 -7.01 11.52
CA SER A 192 14.67 -6.07 12.42
C SER A 192 15.86 -5.40 11.75
N GLY A 193 16.22 -4.24 12.24
CA GLY A 193 17.35 -3.44 11.75
C GLY A 193 17.20 -1.97 12.11
N ASP A 194 18.10 -1.15 11.60
CA ASP A 194 18.09 0.30 11.70
C ASP A 194 17.48 0.91 10.43
N LEU A 195 16.23 1.36 10.50
CA LEU A 195 15.50 1.86 9.34
C LEU A 195 15.17 3.34 9.55
N VAL A 196 15.66 4.20 8.65
CA VAL A 196 15.42 5.64 8.73
C VAL A 196 14.68 6.10 7.49
N PHE A 197 13.56 6.79 7.68
CA PHE A 197 12.77 7.41 6.61
C PHE A 197 12.73 8.91 6.82
N LEU A 198 13.15 9.67 5.82
CA LEU A 198 13.16 11.13 5.85
C LEU A 198 12.44 11.67 4.61
N ASN A 199 11.42 12.50 4.80
CA ASN A 199 10.71 13.22 3.76
C ASN A 199 10.70 14.72 4.06
N ALA A 200 11.04 15.53 3.06
CA ALA A 200 10.93 16.99 3.12
C ALA A 200 10.15 17.48 1.90
N GLY A 201 8.92 17.92 2.10
CA GLY A 201 8.00 18.35 1.06
C GLY A 201 7.78 19.86 1.05
N VAL A 202 7.65 20.44 -0.13
CA VAL A 202 7.24 21.83 -0.31
C VAL A 202 5.92 21.86 -1.07
N LYS A 203 4.88 22.36 -0.40
CA LYS A 203 3.56 22.54 -0.98
C LYS A 203 3.55 23.77 -1.89
N LEU A 204 3.14 23.56 -3.13
CA LEU A 204 2.98 24.58 -4.18
C LEU A 204 1.48 24.83 -4.45
N PRO A 205 1.09 25.94 -5.12
CA PRO A 205 -0.32 26.23 -5.40
C PRO A 205 -1.09 25.13 -6.13
N ARG A 206 -0.42 24.32 -6.93
CA ARG A 206 -1.04 23.26 -7.75
C ARG A 206 -0.37 21.90 -7.61
N GLY A 207 0.45 21.71 -6.61
CA GLY A 207 1.19 20.47 -6.43
C GLY A 207 2.12 20.48 -5.24
N GLU A 208 3.01 19.54 -5.23
CA GLU A 208 4.01 19.36 -4.19
C GLU A 208 5.27 18.76 -4.78
N VAL A 209 6.41 19.16 -4.26
CA VAL A 209 7.71 18.53 -4.51
C VAL A 209 8.25 18.02 -3.18
N THR A 210 8.64 16.75 -3.13
CA THR A 210 9.17 16.08 -1.94
C THR A 210 10.52 15.47 -2.25
N GLY A 211 11.56 15.85 -1.50
CA GLY A 211 12.81 15.11 -1.42
C GLY A 211 12.70 14.04 -0.33
N PHE A 212 13.33 12.88 -0.55
CA PHE A 212 13.30 11.78 0.41
C PHE A 212 14.65 11.05 0.51
N ALA A 213 14.88 10.46 1.68
CA ALA A 213 15.98 9.53 1.95
C ALA A 213 15.45 8.36 2.77
N TYR A 214 15.66 7.12 2.29
CA TYR A 214 15.30 5.89 2.98
C TYR A 214 16.57 5.06 3.16
N LEU A 215 16.99 4.92 4.42
CA LEU A 215 18.21 4.19 4.81
C LEU A 215 17.74 2.93 5.52
N LEU A 216 17.98 1.78 4.90
CA LEU A 216 17.50 0.48 5.37
C LEU A 216 18.70 -0.40 5.65
N ASP A 217 19.02 -0.62 6.92
CA ASP A 217 20.04 -1.56 7.36
C ASP A 217 19.39 -2.69 8.17
N PHE A 218 19.11 -3.80 7.49
CA PHE A 218 18.43 -4.95 8.09
C PHE A 218 19.41 -5.94 8.70
N ASP A 219 19.14 -6.36 9.94
CA ASP A 219 19.86 -7.46 10.60
C ASP A 219 19.40 -8.84 10.10
N THR A 220 18.10 -8.96 9.80
CA THR A 220 17.45 -10.25 9.50
C THR A 220 17.14 -10.46 8.02
N ARG A 221 17.32 -9.43 7.19
CA ARG A 221 17.10 -9.48 5.73
C ARG A 221 18.19 -8.72 4.98
N LEU A 222 19.43 -9.12 5.17
CA LEU A 222 20.61 -8.41 4.69
C LEU A 222 20.57 -8.01 3.21
N ASN A 223 20.04 -8.88 2.36
CA ASN A 223 19.93 -8.64 0.91
C ASN A 223 18.92 -7.51 0.53
N ALA A 224 18.16 -6.98 1.49
CA ALA A 224 17.29 -5.83 1.30
C ALA A 224 17.87 -4.53 1.86
N SER A 225 19.04 -4.58 2.51
CA SER A 225 19.71 -3.39 3.04
C SER A 225 20.16 -2.50 1.90
N SER A 226 19.70 -1.23 1.94
CA SER A 226 19.94 -0.27 0.87
C SER A 226 19.75 1.17 1.33
N ASN A 227 20.47 2.09 0.70
CA ASN A 227 20.28 3.53 0.83
C ASN A 227 19.62 4.06 -0.43
N THR A 228 18.44 4.67 -0.30
CA THR A 228 17.69 5.25 -1.41
C THR A 228 17.51 6.75 -1.20
N PHE A 229 17.93 7.55 -2.18
CA PHE A 229 17.76 9.00 -2.19
C PHE A 229 16.98 9.41 -3.43
N GLY A 230 16.00 10.29 -3.27
CA GLY A 230 15.19 10.68 -4.40
C GLY A 230 14.39 11.95 -4.21
N ALA A 231 13.68 12.30 -5.28
CA ALA A 231 12.71 13.38 -5.28
C ALA A 231 11.51 12.98 -6.13
N LYS A 232 10.34 13.45 -5.71
CA LYS A 232 9.08 13.30 -6.44
C LYS A 232 8.36 14.63 -6.56
N ALA A 233 7.60 14.76 -7.63
CA ALA A 233 6.74 15.91 -7.90
C ALA A 233 5.36 15.41 -8.30
N ALA A 234 4.31 16.03 -7.77
CA ALA A 234 2.93 15.75 -8.15
C ALA A 234 2.19 17.07 -8.36
N PHE A 235 1.54 17.21 -9.51
CA PHE A 235 0.80 18.40 -9.89
C PHE A 235 -0.62 18.05 -10.32
N ARG A 236 -1.55 18.96 -10.03
CA ARG A 236 -2.94 18.91 -10.47
C ARG A 236 -3.31 20.24 -11.11
N LEU A 237 -3.57 20.21 -12.41
CA LEU A 237 -3.74 21.38 -13.25
C LEU A 237 -5.16 21.40 -13.84
N PRO A 238 -6.09 22.21 -13.29
CA PRO A 238 -7.40 22.40 -13.92
C PRO A 238 -7.26 23.22 -15.21
N VAL A 239 -7.76 22.69 -16.31
CA VAL A 239 -7.77 23.31 -17.65
C VAL A 239 -9.20 23.22 -18.22
N GLY A 240 -10.00 24.26 -18.03
CA GLY A 240 -11.42 24.24 -18.37
C GLY A 240 -12.16 23.11 -17.64
N PRO A 241 -12.89 22.21 -18.34
CA PRO A 241 -13.59 21.09 -17.72
C PRO A 241 -12.68 19.89 -17.40
N VAL A 242 -11.41 19.92 -17.83
CA VAL A 242 -10.46 18.82 -17.65
C VAL A 242 -9.54 19.14 -16.48
N THR A 243 -9.26 18.15 -15.64
CA THR A 243 -8.17 18.21 -14.67
C THR A 243 -7.03 17.31 -15.14
N LEU A 244 -5.87 17.92 -15.40
CA LEU A 244 -4.64 17.18 -15.70
C LEU A 244 -3.91 16.85 -14.40
N ASN A 245 -3.43 15.62 -14.28
CA ASN A 245 -2.58 15.15 -13.19
C ASN A 245 -1.24 14.72 -13.77
N ALA A 246 -0.15 15.15 -13.15
CA ALA A 246 1.20 14.77 -13.56
C ALA A 246 1.98 14.36 -12.31
N LYS A 247 2.68 13.22 -12.39
CA LYS A 247 3.61 12.75 -11.36
C LYS A 247 4.94 12.42 -12.01
N ALA A 248 6.03 12.71 -11.31
CA ALA A 248 7.37 12.27 -11.67
C ALA A 248 8.15 11.92 -10.41
N THR A 249 8.93 10.86 -10.46
CA THR A 249 9.82 10.44 -9.37
C THR A 249 11.16 10.01 -9.95
N LEU A 250 12.24 10.47 -9.31
CA LEU A 250 13.61 10.07 -9.60
C LEU A 250 14.27 9.62 -8.31
N ALA A 251 15.00 8.50 -8.34
CA ALA A 251 15.79 8.06 -7.21
C ALA A 251 17.05 7.32 -7.65
N THR A 252 18.00 7.23 -6.72
CA THR A 252 19.15 6.35 -6.81
C THR A 252 19.18 5.48 -5.55
N GLN A 253 19.59 4.24 -5.70
CA GLN A 253 19.72 3.26 -4.62
C GLN A 253 21.07 2.59 -4.70
N SER A 254 21.72 2.44 -3.57
CA SER A 254 22.93 1.61 -3.42
C SER A 254 22.75 0.62 -2.28
N ASP A 255 23.51 -0.45 -2.31
CA ASP A 255 23.66 -1.34 -1.16
C ASP A 255 24.20 -0.62 0.07
N THR A 256 23.94 -1.20 1.24
CA THR A 256 24.49 -0.77 2.52
C THR A 256 24.55 -1.93 3.50
N GLY A 257 25.22 -1.71 4.65
CA GLY A 257 25.30 -2.67 5.75
C GLY A 257 25.84 -4.03 5.31
N GLY A 258 25.15 -5.08 5.71
CA GLY A 258 25.51 -6.47 5.40
C GLY A 258 24.99 -7.01 4.05
N ASN A 259 24.55 -6.17 3.12
CA ASN A 259 24.05 -6.63 1.82
C ASN A 259 25.15 -7.38 1.06
N PRO A 260 24.92 -8.66 0.65
CA PRO A 260 25.95 -9.46 -0.02
C PRO A 260 26.22 -9.04 -1.47
N VAL A 261 25.39 -8.18 -2.06
CA VAL A 261 25.50 -7.72 -3.45
C VAL A 261 25.77 -6.22 -3.49
N GLY A 262 26.97 -5.83 -3.95
CA GLY A 262 27.29 -4.43 -4.20
C GLY A 262 26.65 -3.95 -5.49
N TYR A 263 25.83 -2.87 -5.47
CA TYR A 263 25.14 -2.33 -6.64
C TYR A 263 24.81 -0.84 -6.51
N THR A 264 24.55 -0.23 -7.67
CA THR A 264 23.93 1.10 -7.73
C THR A 264 22.89 1.11 -8.85
N ALA A 265 21.63 1.24 -8.48
CA ALA A 265 20.51 1.25 -9.42
C ALA A 265 19.75 2.58 -9.38
N ARG A 266 19.02 2.89 -10.46
CA ARG A 266 18.23 4.12 -10.59
C ARG A 266 16.75 3.77 -10.70
N TYR A 267 15.92 4.70 -10.25
CA TYR A 267 14.47 4.65 -10.40
C TYR A 267 13.98 5.88 -11.15
N LEU A 268 13.10 5.65 -12.11
CA LEU A 268 12.42 6.69 -12.87
C LEU A 268 10.93 6.36 -12.95
N GLN A 269 10.07 7.33 -12.66
CA GLN A 269 8.63 7.24 -12.90
C GLN A 269 8.14 8.53 -13.54
N GLY A 270 7.31 8.41 -14.57
CA GLY A 270 6.51 9.45 -15.16
C GLY A 270 5.08 8.99 -15.35
N ASP A 271 4.10 9.77 -14.90
CA ASP A 271 2.68 9.44 -14.97
C ASP A 271 1.86 10.68 -15.33
N LEU A 272 1.09 10.61 -16.38
CA LEU A 272 0.17 11.65 -16.84
C LEU A 272 -1.25 11.11 -16.85
N GLY A 273 -2.19 11.91 -16.35
CA GLY A 273 -3.61 11.58 -16.33
C GLY A 273 -4.48 12.79 -16.63
N ALA A 274 -5.66 12.54 -17.16
CA ALA A 274 -6.71 13.52 -17.39
C ALA A 274 -8.03 13.01 -16.81
N THR A 275 -8.73 13.87 -16.07
CA THR A 275 -10.08 13.60 -15.56
C THR A 275 -11.04 14.58 -16.18
N TRP A 276 -12.11 14.06 -16.80
CA TRP A 276 -13.18 14.84 -17.40
C TRP A 276 -14.50 14.11 -17.24
N ALA A 277 -15.54 14.81 -16.72
CA ALA A 277 -16.87 14.27 -16.53
C ALA A 277 -16.89 12.85 -15.92
N ASP A 278 -16.12 12.66 -14.82
CA ASP A 278 -15.95 11.38 -14.11
C ASP A 278 -15.19 10.28 -14.89
N PHE A 279 -14.71 10.57 -16.09
CA PHE A 279 -13.78 9.70 -16.81
C PHE A 279 -12.35 10.02 -16.41
N LEU A 280 -11.56 8.98 -16.19
CA LEU A 280 -10.11 9.01 -16.01
C LEU A 280 -9.46 8.37 -17.25
N LEU A 281 -8.51 9.06 -17.84
CA LEU A 281 -7.57 8.49 -18.80
C LEU A 281 -6.15 8.79 -18.31
N GLY A 282 -5.22 7.88 -18.49
CA GLY A 282 -3.84 8.11 -18.10
C GLY A 282 -2.88 7.11 -18.71
N ALA A 283 -1.61 7.48 -18.73
CA ALA A 283 -0.52 6.62 -19.15
C ALA A 283 0.76 7.00 -18.39
N GLY A 284 1.66 6.06 -18.27
CA GLY A 284 2.92 6.30 -17.60
C GLY A 284 3.98 5.25 -17.90
N VAL A 285 5.14 5.50 -17.36
CA VAL A 285 6.27 4.58 -17.34
C VAL A 285 6.86 4.55 -15.95
N GLU A 286 7.20 3.37 -15.46
CA GLU A 286 7.97 3.16 -14.25
C GLU A 286 9.14 2.25 -14.56
N GLN A 287 10.35 2.69 -14.20
CA GLN A 287 11.58 1.96 -14.41
C GLN A 287 12.27 1.74 -13.06
N LEU A 288 12.39 0.47 -12.68
CA LEU A 288 13.26 0.02 -11.61
C LEU A 288 14.53 -0.50 -12.28
N GLY A 289 15.53 0.39 -12.40
CA GLY A 289 16.74 0.16 -13.20
C GLY A 289 17.61 -0.95 -12.65
N SER A 290 18.51 -1.43 -13.50
CA SER A 290 19.48 -2.49 -13.19
C SER A 290 20.90 -1.93 -13.08
N ASP A 291 21.72 -2.49 -12.21
CA ASP A 291 23.17 -2.34 -12.23
C ASP A 291 23.79 -3.40 -13.16
N GLY A 292 23.63 -3.20 -14.46
CA GLY A 292 24.23 -4.05 -15.49
C GLY A 292 23.82 -5.54 -15.42
N GLY A 293 22.62 -5.86 -14.96
CA GLY A 293 22.13 -7.23 -14.78
C GLY A 293 22.53 -7.90 -13.46
N ARG A 294 23.23 -7.18 -12.56
CA ARG A 294 23.71 -7.71 -11.26
C ARG A 294 22.62 -7.62 -10.19
N ALA A 295 21.93 -6.51 -10.12
CA ALA A 295 20.82 -6.26 -9.21
C ALA A 295 19.92 -5.17 -9.77
N GLY A 296 18.60 -5.34 -9.61
CA GLY A 296 17.60 -4.30 -9.89
C GLY A 296 17.34 -3.43 -8.67
N PHE A 297 16.83 -2.22 -8.91
CA PHE A 297 16.32 -1.33 -7.85
C PHE A 297 15.20 -2.01 -7.06
N GLN A 298 15.28 -2.09 -5.74
CA GLN A 298 14.33 -2.79 -4.90
C GLN A 298 13.48 -1.84 -4.05
N THR A 299 12.24 -2.23 -3.77
CA THR A 299 11.32 -1.49 -2.88
C THR A 299 10.74 -2.41 -1.81
N PRO A 300 11.57 -2.89 -0.86
CA PRO A 300 11.22 -4.00 0.04
C PRO A 300 10.10 -3.69 1.05
N LEU A 301 9.75 -2.41 1.23
CA LEU A 301 8.69 -1.95 2.17
C LEU A 301 7.49 -1.33 1.45
N ALA A 302 7.41 -1.46 0.13
CA ALA A 302 6.31 -0.91 -0.67
C ALA A 302 4.99 -1.67 -0.44
N THR A 303 3.87 -1.00 -0.73
CA THR A 303 2.58 -1.68 -0.98
C THR A 303 2.58 -2.18 -2.43
N LEU A 304 3.29 -3.30 -2.65
CA LEU A 304 3.70 -3.78 -3.97
C LEU A 304 2.53 -4.03 -4.93
N PHE A 305 1.42 -4.59 -4.44
CA PHE A 305 0.20 -4.86 -5.23
C PHE A 305 -0.33 -3.63 -6.01
N ALA A 306 -0.06 -2.42 -5.53
CA ALA A 306 -0.52 -1.19 -6.18
C ALA A 306 0.31 -0.81 -7.42
N PHE A 307 1.38 -1.55 -7.72
CA PHE A 307 2.38 -1.22 -8.74
C PHE A 307 2.76 -2.45 -9.55
N ASN A 308 3.14 -2.22 -10.83
CA ASN A 308 3.69 -3.24 -11.73
C ASN A 308 2.77 -4.46 -11.94
N GLY A 309 1.45 -4.21 -12.06
CA GLY A 309 0.41 -5.21 -12.30
C GLY A 309 -0.11 -5.91 -11.03
N TRP A 310 -1.37 -6.34 -11.06
CA TRP A 310 -2.04 -6.98 -9.92
C TRP A 310 -1.81 -8.48 -9.84
N ALA A 311 -1.24 -9.09 -10.87
CA ALA A 311 -0.78 -10.49 -10.81
C ALA A 311 0.37 -10.68 -9.80
N ASP A 312 0.97 -9.58 -9.30
CA ASP A 312 2.01 -9.58 -8.25
C ASP A 312 3.28 -10.37 -8.63
N LEU A 313 3.67 -10.37 -9.90
CA LEU A 313 4.82 -11.14 -10.38
C LEU A 313 6.16 -10.43 -10.14
N PHE A 314 6.11 -9.13 -9.88
CA PHE A 314 7.29 -8.28 -9.67
C PHE A 314 7.45 -7.81 -8.22
N LEU A 315 7.04 -8.63 -7.22
CA LEU A 315 7.23 -8.35 -5.80
C LEU A 315 8.72 -8.17 -5.42
N ARG A 316 9.60 -8.82 -6.17
CA ARG A 316 11.02 -8.54 -6.22
C ARG A 316 11.37 -8.12 -7.64
N THR A 317 12.01 -6.97 -7.80
CA THR A 317 12.53 -6.54 -9.10
C THR A 317 13.58 -7.52 -9.59
N PRO A 318 13.47 -8.04 -10.84
CA PRO A 318 14.49 -8.89 -11.43
C PRO A 318 15.86 -8.21 -11.46
N ASP A 319 16.93 -8.98 -11.46
CA ASP A 319 18.30 -8.42 -11.48
C ASP A 319 18.58 -7.61 -12.75
N ALA A 320 17.92 -7.93 -13.86
CA ALA A 320 17.95 -7.15 -15.10
C ALA A 320 17.06 -5.89 -15.06
N GLY A 321 16.47 -5.57 -13.91
CA GLY A 321 15.55 -4.43 -13.74
C GLY A 321 14.16 -4.70 -14.34
N LEU A 322 13.30 -3.72 -14.25
CA LEU A 322 11.93 -3.73 -14.74
C LEU A 322 11.58 -2.37 -15.33
N THR A 323 11.04 -2.36 -16.54
CA THR A 323 10.36 -1.21 -17.14
C THR A 323 8.91 -1.57 -17.37
N ASP A 324 8.00 -0.91 -16.66
CA ASP A 324 6.56 -1.02 -16.78
C ASP A 324 6.02 0.19 -17.55
N THR A 325 5.49 -0.04 -18.75
CA THR A 325 4.78 0.98 -19.52
C THR A 325 3.30 0.68 -19.46
N PHE A 326 2.50 1.61 -18.91
CA PHE A 326 1.10 1.36 -18.67
C PHE A 326 0.17 2.43 -19.23
N ALA A 327 -1.06 2.03 -19.52
CA ALA A 327 -2.17 2.93 -19.84
C ALA A 327 -3.40 2.51 -19.04
N ARG A 328 -4.20 3.51 -18.59
CA ARG A 328 -5.40 3.25 -17.80
C ARG A 328 -6.59 4.07 -18.25
N ALA A 329 -7.76 3.49 -18.12
CA ALA A 329 -9.06 4.15 -18.31
C ALA A 329 -9.99 3.80 -17.16
N GLY A 330 -10.72 4.78 -16.65
CA GLY A 330 -11.64 4.58 -15.53
C GLY A 330 -12.86 5.48 -15.64
N LYS A 331 -13.90 5.12 -14.87
CA LYS A 331 -15.09 5.93 -14.71
C LYS A 331 -15.64 5.79 -13.30
N LYS A 332 -16.00 6.92 -12.69
CA LYS A 332 -16.63 6.97 -11.38
C LYS A 332 -17.98 7.64 -11.49
N PHE A 333 -19.04 7.02 -10.98
CA PHE A 333 -20.39 7.57 -11.06
C PHE A 333 -21.27 7.13 -9.89
N ALA A 334 -22.20 8.01 -9.50
CA ALA A 334 -23.19 7.69 -8.49
C ALA A 334 -24.37 6.94 -9.10
N VAL A 335 -24.81 5.87 -8.42
CA VAL A 335 -26.02 5.13 -8.74
C VAL A 335 -27.07 5.43 -7.66
N LYS A 336 -28.18 6.07 -8.03
CA LYS A 336 -29.22 6.48 -7.09
C LYS A 336 -29.75 5.29 -6.28
N GLY A 337 -29.71 5.43 -4.95
CA GLY A 337 -30.18 4.40 -4.01
C GLY A 337 -29.21 3.23 -3.79
N LEU A 338 -28.05 3.19 -4.49
CA LEU A 338 -27.05 2.14 -4.33
C LEU A 338 -25.74 2.67 -3.74
N GLY A 339 -25.18 3.73 -4.32
CA GLY A 339 -23.89 4.27 -3.88
C GLY A 339 -23.04 4.76 -5.05
N THR A 340 -21.71 4.81 -4.83
CA THR A 340 -20.75 5.22 -5.86
C THR A 340 -20.06 4.00 -6.45
N VAL A 341 -20.11 3.87 -7.77
CA VAL A 341 -19.41 2.84 -8.54
C VAL A 341 -18.14 3.43 -9.12
N ASP A 342 -17.03 2.67 -9.01
CA ASP A 342 -15.71 3.01 -9.57
C ASP A 342 -15.25 1.86 -10.46
N LEU A 343 -15.01 2.14 -11.74
CA LEU A 343 -14.53 1.19 -12.73
C LEU A 343 -13.14 1.60 -13.19
N LEU A 344 -12.22 0.65 -13.27
CA LEU A 344 -10.85 0.87 -13.74
C LEU A 344 -10.39 -0.29 -14.61
N ALA A 345 -9.74 0.02 -15.73
CA ALA A 345 -8.99 -0.90 -16.55
C ALA A 345 -7.58 -0.35 -16.70
N VAL A 346 -6.57 -1.23 -16.55
CA VAL A 346 -5.16 -0.91 -16.78
C VAL A 346 -4.56 -1.96 -17.70
N TYR A 347 -3.74 -1.52 -18.63
CA TYR A 347 -2.89 -2.37 -19.45
C TYR A 347 -1.44 -2.05 -19.11
N HIS A 348 -0.65 -3.10 -18.88
CA HIS A 348 0.78 -3.02 -18.61
C HIS A 348 1.56 -3.77 -19.68
N ARG A 349 2.71 -3.22 -20.04
CA ARG A 349 3.75 -3.87 -20.80
C ARG A 349 5.03 -3.86 -19.99
N PHE A 350 5.60 -5.04 -19.76
CA PHE A 350 6.78 -5.25 -18.95
C PHE A 350 7.98 -5.65 -19.81
N ASP A 351 9.06 -4.91 -19.65
CA ASP A 351 10.35 -5.19 -20.31
C ASP A 351 11.48 -5.12 -19.25
N SER A 352 12.63 -5.77 -19.50
CA SER A 352 13.82 -5.57 -18.68
C SER A 352 14.43 -4.18 -18.93
N ASP A 353 15.10 -3.63 -17.93
CA ASP A 353 15.94 -2.44 -18.10
C ASP A 353 17.28 -2.79 -18.77
N PHE A 354 17.88 -3.93 -18.40
CA PHE A 354 19.12 -4.44 -18.97
C PHE A 354 18.86 -5.67 -19.83
N GLY A 355 19.51 -5.73 -21.01
CA GLY A 355 19.48 -6.90 -21.88
C GLY A 355 18.29 -6.97 -22.84
N SER A 356 17.39 -5.96 -22.87
CA SER A 356 16.27 -5.84 -23.83
C SER A 356 15.35 -7.07 -23.90
N GLN A 357 15.16 -7.76 -22.79
CA GLN A 357 14.24 -8.90 -22.67
C GLN A 357 12.82 -8.40 -22.47
N ARG A 358 11.86 -8.92 -23.22
CA ARG A 358 10.46 -8.75 -22.90
C ARG A 358 10.05 -9.69 -21.77
N TYR A 359 9.31 -9.18 -20.79
CA TYR A 359 8.79 -10.00 -19.69
C TYR A 359 7.38 -10.49 -19.93
N GLY A 360 6.51 -9.63 -20.45
CA GLY A 360 5.12 -9.96 -20.73
C GLY A 360 4.20 -8.75 -20.74
N ASP A 361 2.90 -9.03 -20.75
CA ASP A 361 1.82 -8.03 -20.71
C ASP A 361 0.79 -8.40 -19.64
N GLU A 362 0.10 -7.41 -19.08
CA GLU A 362 -0.98 -7.66 -18.11
C GLU A 362 -2.18 -6.76 -18.39
N ILE A 363 -3.37 -7.31 -18.18
CA ILE A 363 -4.62 -6.56 -18.16
C ILE A 363 -5.23 -6.68 -16.78
N ASP A 364 -5.51 -5.54 -16.17
CA ASP A 364 -6.13 -5.39 -14.86
C ASP A 364 -7.50 -4.75 -14.98
N LEU A 365 -8.52 -5.33 -14.37
CA LEU A 365 -9.87 -4.80 -14.32
C LEU A 365 -10.35 -4.70 -12.88
N SER A 366 -11.00 -3.59 -12.53
CA SER A 366 -11.57 -3.37 -11.20
C SER A 366 -12.96 -2.77 -11.27
N ALA A 367 -13.86 -3.26 -10.40
CA ALA A 367 -15.16 -2.68 -10.15
C ALA A 367 -15.35 -2.54 -8.63
N GLY A 368 -15.46 -1.31 -8.14
CA GLY A 368 -15.70 -0.97 -6.75
C GLY A 368 -17.10 -0.39 -6.54
N LEU A 369 -17.72 -0.67 -5.39
CA LEU A 369 -18.97 -0.09 -4.95
C LEU A 369 -18.87 0.30 -3.47
N ALA A 370 -19.14 1.56 -3.14
CA ALA A 370 -19.19 2.04 -1.76
C ALA A 370 -20.64 2.35 -1.37
N VAL A 371 -21.11 1.76 -0.27
CA VAL A 371 -22.46 1.90 0.26
C VAL A 371 -22.39 2.12 1.78
N GLY A 372 -22.60 3.35 2.23
CA GLY A 372 -22.45 3.68 3.65
C GLY A 372 -21.06 3.36 4.17
N ARG A 373 -20.96 2.46 5.18
CA ARG A 373 -19.71 1.99 5.78
C ARG A 373 -19.16 0.72 5.11
N ALA A 374 -19.89 0.16 4.14
CA ALA A 374 -19.47 -1.04 3.41
C ALA A 374 -18.86 -0.69 2.07
N SER A 375 -17.82 -1.41 1.69
CA SER A 375 -17.25 -1.42 0.35
C SER A 375 -17.23 -2.82 -0.22
N PHE A 376 -17.50 -2.91 -1.52
CA PHE A 376 -17.46 -4.13 -2.31
C PHE A 376 -16.49 -3.93 -3.45
N LEU A 377 -15.66 -4.92 -3.71
CA LEU A 377 -14.63 -4.85 -4.73
C LEU A 377 -14.57 -6.16 -5.50
N ALA A 378 -14.61 -6.08 -6.83
CA ALA A 378 -14.24 -7.16 -7.73
C ALA A 378 -13.01 -6.74 -8.52
N ARG A 379 -12.01 -7.61 -8.64
CA ARG A 379 -10.81 -7.40 -9.45
C ARG A 379 -10.49 -8.62 -10.27
N PHE A 380 -9.83 -8.39 -11.39
CA PHE A 380 -9.30 -9.41 -12.27
C PHE A 380 -7.95 -8.96 -12.81
N ALA A 381 -6.98 -9.86 -12.84
CA ALA A 381 -5.68 -9.66 -13.48
C ALA A 381 -5.38 -10.84 -14.41
N SER A 382 -4.82 -10.54 -15.57
CA SER A 382 -4.37 -11.55 -16.52
C SER A 382 -3.02 -11.16 -17.10
N TYR A 383 -1.97 -11.79 -16.61
CA TYR A 383 -0.62 -11.68 -17.12
C TYR A 383 -0.35 -12.75 -18.18
N ARG A 384 0.22 -12.35 -19.30
CA ARG A 384 0.74 -13.23 -20.37
C ARG A 384 2.25 -13.13 -20.39
N ALA A 385 2.91 -14.22 -20.09
CA ALA A 385 4.36 -14.32 -20.07
C ALA A 385 4.98 -14.24 -21.48
N ASP A 386 6.11 -13.51 -21.58
CA ASP A 386 6.94 -13.46 -22.78
C ASP A 386 8.43 -13.40 -22.37
N GLY A 387 8.86 -14.40 -21.59
CA GLY A 387 10.24 -14.54 -21.12
C GLY A 387 10.48 -14.33 -19.63
N PHE A 388 9.45 -13.98 -18.85
CA PHE A 388 9.52 -13.91 -17.39
C PHE A 388 8.27 -14.50 -16.75
N ALA A 389 8.44 -15.30 -15.69
CA ALA A 389 7.37 -15.99 -14.98
C ALA A 389 6.55 -16.93 -15.90
N VAL A 390 5.27 -17.10 -15.64
CA VAL A 390 4.34 -17.93 -16.42
C VAL A 390 3.01 -17.19 -16.58
N ASP A 391 2.19 -17.59 -17.54
CA ASP A 391 0.82 -17.08 -17.67
C ASP A 391 0.10 -17.24 -16.35
N THR A 392 -0.46 -16.13 -15.86
CA THR A 392 -1.08 -16.08 -14.53
C THR A 392 -2.40 -15.31 -14.62
N ARG A 393 -3.45 -15.90 -14.04
CA ARG A 393 -4.75 -15.23 -13.87
C ARG A 393 -5.13 -15.18 -12.40
N LYS A 394 -5.64 -14.03 -11.99
CA LYS A 394 -6.14 -13.85 -10.62
C LYS A 394 -7.50 -13.18 -10.65
N PHE A 395 -8.34 -13.56 -9.70
CA PHE A 395 -9.65 -12.92 -9.50
C PHE A 395 -9.90 -12.75 -8.01
N TRP A 396 -10.49 -11.61 -7.65
CA TRP A 396 -10.83 -11.26 -6.27
C TRP A 396 -12.25 -10.76 -6.14
N LEU A 397 -12.91 -11.18 -5.07
CA LEU A 397 -14.09 -10.54 -4.51
C LEU A 397 -13.82 -10.16 -3.06
N GLN A 398 -14.07 -8.91 -2.70
CA GLN A 398 -13.81 -8.43 -1.34
C GLN A 398 -14.99 -7.61 -0.84
N THR A 399 -15.32 -7.78 0.42
CA THR A 399 -16.20 -6.91 1.18
C THR A 399 -15.47 -6.42 2.41
N GLU A 400 -15.57 -5.11 2.69
CA GLU A 400 -15.00 -4.50 3.88
C GLU A 400 -16.04 -3.59 4.54
N ILE A 401 -16.16 -3.68 5.88
CA ILE A 401 -17.02 -2.83 6.70
C ILE A 401 -16.14 -2.27 7.82
N ALA A 402 -16.10 -0.95 7.97
CA ALA A 402 -15.35 -0.28 9.03
C ALA A 402 -16.26 0.64 9.84
N PHE A 403 -16.04 0.66 11.18
CA PHE A 403 -16.77 1.44 12.15
C PHE A 403 -15.82 2.35 12.91
#